data_aa92bf2326579a9cebed4fd88e32aa94
#
_entry.id   aa92bf2326579a9cebed4fd88e32aa94
#
_cell.length_a   1.000
_cell.length_b   1.000
_cell.length_c   1.000
_cell.angle_alpha   90.00
_cell.angle_beta   90.00
_cell.angle_gamma   90.00
#
_symmetry.space_group_name_H-M   'P 1'
#
loop_
_entity.id
_entity.type
_entity.pdbx_description
1 polymer ?
#
loop_
_entity_poly.entity_id
_entity_poly.type
_entity_poly.pdbx_seq_one_letter_code
_entity_poly.pdbx_strand_id
1 'polypeptide(L)'
;VSDKILAGDVLFYDKSDELLKFVSPVSGEIVDIIRGEKRKILSVKILADEKQVFKNSGELEKDANNEQIIGFLLSTGCWSFIKQRPYDIIADYKFAPKSIFISGHSSAPLTANLDFTLKDSKKEIQAAVSTLDKLTTGKVNVSVEKTSKSIFREIKNIEIYNVSGPHPSGNVGTLINRVDPVNKGETVWTISAQDLVIIGNMILTGEFNAERILSLSGSSIQKPRYFKAIIGCEIAS
;
A
#
# COMPACT_ATOMS: atom_id res chain seq x y z
N VAL A 1 -19.28 -19.20 4.18
CA VAL A 1 -19.21 -19.75 2.82
C VAL A 1 -20.54 -19.48 2.15
N SER A 2 -20.54 -19.19 0.85
CA SER A 2 -21.69 -18.76 0.04
C SER A 2 -22.20 -17.33 0.36
N ASP A 3 -21.47 -16.54 1.12
CA ASP A 3 -21.79 -15.14 1.32
C ASP A 3 -21.31 -14.31 0.11
N LYS A 4 -22.20 -13.47 -0.42
CA LYS A 4 -21.81 -12.48 -1.44
C LYS A 4 -21.20 -11.27 -0.76
N ILE A 5 -20.10 -10.78 -1.32
CA ILE A 5 -19.34 -9.66 -0.78
C ILE A 5 -19.00 -8.66 -1.88
N LEU A 6 -18.79 -7.42 -1.49
CA LEU A 6 -18.30 -6.34 -2.35
C LEU A 6 -16.78 -6.16 -2.18
N ALA A 7 -16.11 -5.61 -3.17
CA ALA A 7 -14.75 -5.12 -2.98
C ALA A 7 -14.76 -4.00 -1.92
N GLY A 8 -13.96 -4.16 -0.86
CA GLY A 8 -13.97 -3.27 0.32
C GLY A 8 -14.81 -3.75 1.50
N ASP A 9 -15.54 -4.88 1.38
CA ASP A 9 -16.20 -5.47 2.55
C ASP A 9 -15.18 -6.13 3.49
N VAL A 10 -15.43 -6.03 4.78
CA VAL A 10 -14.53 -6.59 5.81
C VAL A 10 -14.59 -8.11 5.79
N LEU A 11 -13.46 -8.76 5.56
CA LEU A 11 -13.31 -10.22 5.60
C LEU A 11 -12.97 -10.71 7.01
N PHE A 12 -12.06 -10.04 7.67
CA PHE A 12 -11.62 -10.33 9.03
C PHE A 12 -10.93 -9.11 9.65
N TYR A 13 -10.66 -9.19 10.92
CA TYR A 13 -9.94 -8.18 11.71
C TYR A 13 -8.86 -8.85 12.55
N ASP A 14 -7.92 -8.06 13.05
CA ASP A 14 -6.92 -8.55 13.97
C ASP A 14 -7.56 -8.87 15.32
N LYS A 15 -7.30 -10.06 15.86
CA LYS A 15 -7.89 -10.50 17.15
C LYS A 15 -7.42 -9.65 18.33
N SER A 16 -6.25 -9.05 18.24
CA SER A 16 -5.67 -8.19 19.28
C SER A 16 -6.13 -6.73 19.16
N ASP A 17 -6.62 -6.34 17.98
CA ASP A 17 -7.12 -5.00 17.71
C ASP A 17 -8.20 -5.03 16.61
N GLU A 18 -9.46 -5.08 17.03
CA GLU A 18 -10.62 -5.23 16.13
C GLU A 18 -10.83 -4.01 15.19
N LEU A 19 -10.16 -2.88 15.45
CA LEU A 19 -10.19 -1.73 14.56
C LEU A 19 -9.32 -1.97 13.32
N LEU A 20 -8.31 -2.85 13.40
CA LEU A 20 -7.47 -3.23 12.28
C LEU A 20 -8.19 -4.25 11.40
N LYS A 21 -8.83 -3.76 10.34
CA LYS A 21 -9.64 -4.53 9.41
C LYS A 21 -8.87 -4.91 8.16
N PHE A 22 -9.20 -6.08 7.63
CA PHE A 22 -8.74 -6.56 6.33
C PHE A 22 -9.96 -6.76 5.44
N VAL A 23 -9.96 -6.09 4.29
CA VAL A 23 -11.10 -6.03 3.39
C VAL A 23 -10.91 -6.89 2.15
N SER A 24 -12.01 -7.22 1.50
CA SER A 24 -11.98 -7.97 0.26
C SER A 24 -11.40 -7.14 -0.87
N PRO A 25 -10.43 -7.68 -1.62
CA PRO A 25 -9.91 -7.02 -2.82
C PRO A 25 -10.84 -7.09 -4.02
N VAL A 26 -11.88 -7.95 -3.97
CA VAL A 26 -12.80 -8.22 -5.07
C VAL A 26 -14.24 -8.31 -4.58
N SER A 27 -15.21 -8.08 -5.46
CA SER A 27 -16.58 -8.55 -5.26
C SER A 27 -16.72 -9.99 -5.75
N GLY A 28 -17.62 -10.75 -5.13
CA GLY A 28 -17.86 -12.14 -5.49
C GLY A 28 -18.50 -12.95 -4.38
N GLU A 29 -18.30 -14.27 -4.43
CA GLU A 29 -18.83 -15.22 -3.44
C GLU A 29 -17.67 -15.88 -2.68
N ILE A 30 -17.77 -15.95 -1.36
CA ILE A 30 -16.82 -16.69 -0.50
C ILE A 30 -17.07 -18.18 -0.69
N VAL A 31 -16.17 -18.87 -1.40
CA VAL A 31 -16.31 -20.30 -1.70
C VAL A 31 -15.62 -21.20 -0.69
N ASP A 32 -14.59 -20.72 -0.01
CA ASP A 32 -13.88 -21.53 0.99
C ASP A 32 -13.13 -20.65 2.01
N ILE A 33 -12.99 -21.14 3.23
CA ILE A 33 -12.14 -20.55 4.29
C ILE A 33 -11.22 -21.64 4.81
N ILE A 34 -9.97 -21.63 4.32
CA ILE A 34 -8.96 -22.60 4.74
C ILE A 34 -8.42 -22.22 6.10
N ARG A 35 -8.48 -23.18 7.03
CA ARG A 35 -8.02 -23.01 8.40
C ARG A 35 -6.87 -23.99 8.69
N GLY A 36 -5.87 -23.49 9.39
CA GLY A 36 -4.77 -24.30 9.94
C GLY A 36 -5.01 -24.69 11.39
N GLU A 37 -3.92 -25.06 12.04
CA GLU A 37 -3.93 -25.40 13.46
C GLU A 37 -4.57 -24.31 14.32
N LYS A 38 -5.23 -24.71 15.39
CA LYS A 38 -5.93 -23.80 16.34
C LYS A 38 -6.94 -22.87 15.65
N ARG A 39 -7.53 -23.31 14.52
CA ARG A 39 -8.49 -22.56 13.70
C ARG A 39 -7.95 -21.25 13.11
N LYS A 40 -6.63 -21.07 13.01
CA LYS A 40 -6.03 -19.91 12.35
C LYS A 40 -6.50 -19.86 10.89
N ILE A 41 -7.01 -18.71 10.44
CA ILE A 41 -7.35 -18.50 9.02
C ILE A 41 -6.04 -18.44 8.23
N LEU A 42 -5.90 -19.32 7.26
CA LEU A 42 -4.76 -19.35 6.33
C LEU A 42 -5.08 -18.63 5.03
N SER A 43 -6.29 -18.82 4.50
CA SER A 43 -6.76 -18.12 3.32
C SER A 43 -8.29 -18.07 3.28
N VAL A 44 -8.82 -17.05 2.62
CA VAL A 44 -10.22 -16.92 2.22
C VAL A 44 -10.25 -16.97 0.71
N LYS A 45 -10.94 -17.95 0.13
CA LYS A 45 -11.09 -18.08 -1.31
C LYS A 45 -12.38 -17.42 -1.75
N ILE A 46 -12.28 -16.55 -2.73
CA ILE A 46 -13.39 -15.80 -3.29
C ILE A 46 -13.47 -16.10 -4.78
N LEU A 47 -14.62 -16.55 -5.25
CA LEU A 47 -14.92 -16.59 -6.67
C LEU A 47 -15.32 -15.18 -7.09
N ALA A 48 -14.39 -14.49 -7.73
CA ALA A 48 -14.58 -13.09 -8.10
C ALA A 48 -15.62 -12.92 -9.18
N ASP A 49 -16.43 -11.87 -9.08
CA ASP A 49 -17.34 -11.47 -10.16
C ASP A 49 -16.54 -11.01 -11.39
N GLU A 50 -17.07 -11.27 -12.58
CA GLU A 50 -16.48 -10.79 -13.83
C GLU A 50 -16.46 -9.25 -13.86
N LYS A 51 -17.55 -8.62 -13.40
CA LYS A 51 -17.64 -7.18 -13.24
C LYS A 51 -17.62 -6.84 -11.76
N GLN A 52 -16.55 -6.18 -11.33
CA GLN A 52 -16.35 -5.82 -9.93
C GLN A 52 -17.35 -4.76 -9.45
N VAL A 53 -17.86 -4.94 -8.25
CA VAL A 53 -18.75 -4.01 -7.55
C VAL A 53 -18.07 -3.57 -6.25
N PHE A 54 -17.92 -2.27 -6.09
CA PHE A 54 -17.23 -1.68 -4.95
C PHE A 54 -18.21 -1.26 -3.87
N LYS A 55 -17.81 -1.46 -2.62
CA LYS A 55 -18.47 -0.86 -1.48
C LYS A 55 -18.14 0.64 -1.47
N ASN A 56 -19.16 1.47 -1.38
CA ASN A 56 -18.96 2.90 -1.16
C ASN A 56 -18.75 3.16 0.35
N SER A 57 -17.53 3.53 0.71
CA SER A 57 -17.14 3.86 2.09
C SER A 57 -17.21 5.37 2.38
N GLY A 58 -17.64 6.18 1.41
CA GLY A 58 -17.56 7.64 1.45
C GLY A 58 -16.14 8.15 1.17
N GLU A 59 -16.05 9.42 0.83
CA GLU A 59 -14.78 10.12 0.63
C GLU A 59 -14.27 10.68 1.96
N LEU A 60 -12.96 10.81 2.09
CA LEU A 60 -12.37 11.49 3.23
C LEU A 60 -12.50 13.02 3.06
N GLU A 61 -13.02 13.71 4.05
CA GLU A 61 -13.13 15.17 4.04
C GLU A 61 -11.73 15.82 3.96
N LYS A 62 -11.62 16.92 3.19
CA LYS A 62 -10.33 17.59 2.95
C LYS A 62 -9.71 18.19 4.21
N ASP A 63 -10.52 18.62 5.15
CA ASP A 63 -10.14 19.21 6.42
C ASP A 63 -10.16 18.22 7.59
N ALA A 64 -10.28 16.91 7.29
CA ALA A 64 -10.25 15.86 8.29
C ALA A 64 -9.03 15.99 9.21
N ASN A 65 -9.27 15.86 10.51
CA ASN A 65 -8.24 15.82 11.54
C ASN A 65 -7.58 14.43 11.61
N ASN A 66 -6.53 14.28 12.42
CA ASN A 66 -5.76 13.05 12.51
C ASN A 66 -6.61 11.85 12.96
N GLU A 67 -7.52 12.03 13.91
CA GLU A 67 -8.39 10.96 14.40
C GLU A 67 -9.36 10.48 13.30
N GLN A 68 -9.92 11.41 12.54
CA GLN A 68 -10.79 11.10 11.41
C GLN A 68 -10.03 10.36 10.29
N ILE A 69 -8.80 10.80 9.99
CA ILE A 69 -7.92 10.14 9.00
C ILE A 69 -7.61 8.71 9.44
N ILE A 70 -7.16 8.52 10.69
CA ILE A 70 -6.84 7.21 11.24
C ILE A 70 -8.08 6.31 11.23
N GLY A 71 -9.21 6.80 11.71
CA GLY A 71 -10.48 6.06 11.72
C GLY A 71 -10.93 5.65 10.32
N PHE A 72 -10.80 6.54 9.34
CA PHE A 72 -11.10 6.25 7.93
C PHE A 72 -10.19 5.14 7.38
N LEU A 73 -8.87 5.27 7.53
CA LEU A 73 -7.91 4.29 7.01
C LEU A 73 -8.06 2.92 7.69
N LEU A 74 -8.38 2.87 8.97
CA LEU A 74 -8.67 1.63 9.71
C LEU A 74 -9.97 0.97 9.21
N SER A 75 -11.05 1.75 9.10
CA SER A 75 -12.37 1.23 8.71
C SER A 75 -12.41 0.71 7.28
N THR A 76 -11.61 1.30 6.39
CA THR A 76 -11.50 0.94 4.97
C THR A 76 -10.44 -0.12 4.67
N GLY A 77 -9.72 -0.63 5.69
CA GLY A 77 -8.64 -1.60 5.51
C GLY A 77 -7.33 -1.04 4.95
N CYS A 78 -7.30 0.24 4.59
CA CYS A 78 -6.11 0.89 4.03
C CYS A 78 -4.95 1.00 5.02
N TRP A 79 -5.24 0.98 6.33
CA TRP A 79 -4.20 1.01 7.37
C TRP A 79 -3.23 -0.16 7.27
N SER A 80 -3.65 -1.31 6.78
CA SER A 80 -2.83 -2.52 6.63
C SER A 80 -1.63 -2.34 5.69
N PHE A 81 -1.65 -1.33 4.82
CA PHE A 81 -0.55 -0.99 3.92
C PHE A 81 0.55 -0.15 4.56
N ILE A 82 0.29 0.42 5.73
CA ILE A 82 1.26 1.23 6.46
C ILE A 82 2.07 0.32 7.38
N LYS A 83 3.37 0.25 7.16
CA LYS A 83 4.29 -0.56 7.97
C LYS A 83 5.14 0.34 8.86
N GLN A 84 5.50 -0.14 10.05
CA GLN A 84 6.45 0.57 10.92
C GLN A 84 7.77 -0.16 11.03
N ARG A 85 8.83 0.60 11.06
CA ARG A 85 10.20 0.13 11.35
C ARG A 85 10.56 0.45 12.78
N PRO A 86 11.41 -0.38 13.41
CA PRO A 86 12.35 -1.32 12.77
C PRO A 86 11.80 -2.73 12.48
N TYR A 87 10.61 -3.09 12.95
CA TYR A 87 10.14 -4.49 12.94
C TYR A 87 9.37 -4.90 11.68
N ASP A 88 9.08 -3.97 10.78
CA ASP A 88 8.30 -4.18 9.53
C ASP A 88 6.91 -4.82 9.77
N ILE A 89 6.27 -4.44 10.84
CA ILE A 89 4.90 -4.81 11.19
C ILE A 89 3.91 -3.73 10.74
N ILE A 90 2.62 -4.01 10.78
CA ILE A 90 1.59 -2.98 10.55
C ILE A 90 1.78 -1.88 11.60
N ALA A 91 1.68 -0.63 11.18
CA ALA A 91 1.93 0.51 12.03
C ALA A 91 0.92 0.60 13.19
N ASP A 92 1.43 0.88 14.38
CA ASP A 92 0.57 1.20 15.53
C ASP A 92 0.06 2.65 15.37
N TYR A 93 -1.25 2.78 15.15
CA TYR A 93 -1.91 4.06 14.92
C TYR A 93 -2.01 4.95 16.16
N LYS A 94 -1.66 4.43 17.33
CA LYS A 94 -1.68 5.17 18.61
C LYS A 94 -0.50 6.12 18.76
N PHE A 95 0.53 5.95 17.93
CA PHE A 95 1.76 6.74 17.99
C PHE A 95 2.07 7.32 16.60
N ALA A 96 2.29 8.63 16.56
CA ALA A 96 2.76 9.30 15.35
C ALA A 96 4.21 8.87 15.04
N PRO A 97 4.54 8.59 13.77
CA PRO A 97 5.91 8.26 13.40
C PRO A 97 6.79 9.51 13.39
N LYS A 98 8.08 9.32 13.63
CA LYS A 98 9.10 10.35 13.46
C LYS A 98 9.12 10.90 12.03
N SER A 99 8.99 10.03 11.05
CA SER A 99 8.96 10.34 9.61
C SER A 99 8.27 9.22 8.83
N ILE A 100 7.84 9.52 7.60
CA ILE A 100 7.31 8.53 6.66
C ILE A 100 8.27 8.38 5.48
N PHE A 101 8.50 7.15 5.04
CA PHE A 101 9.41 6.83 3.95
C PHE A 101 8.74 6.04 2.83
N ILE A 102 8.98 6.45 1.61
CA ILE A 102 8.47 5.82 0.39
C ILE A 102 9.65 5.55 -0.54
N SER A 103 9.77 4.32 -1.02
CA SER A 103 10.70 4.03 -2.10
C SER A 103 10.01 4.25 -3.44
N GLY A 104 10.32 5.35 -4.11
CA GLY A 104 9.89 5.66 -5.48
C GLY A 104 10.84 5.09 -6.55
N HIS A 105 11.84 4.32 -6.15
CA HIS A 105 12.79 3.62 -7.02
C HIS A 105 13.09 2.24 -6.47
N SER A 106 13.12 1.24 -7.34
CA SER A 106 13.59 -0.09 -6.99
C SER A 106 14.87 -0.42 -7.74
N SER A 107 15.91 -0.82 -7.00
CA SER A 107 17.20 -1.24 -7.56
C SER A 107 17.34 -2.77 -7.68
N ALA A 108 16.30 -3.54 -7.30
CA ALA A 108 16.32 -4.99 -7.41
C ALA A 108 16.31 -5.43 -8.89
N PRO A 109 17.07 -6.48 -9.27
CA PRO A 109 17.03 -7.01 -10.63
C PRO A 109 15.62 -7.43 -11.04
N LEU A 110 15.26 -7.20 -12.30
CA LEU A 110 13.97 -7.60 -12.90
C LEU A 110 12.72 -7.03 -12.22
N THR A 111 12.86 -6.03 -11.37
CA THR A 111 11.74 -5.36 -10.71
C THR A 111 10.91 -4.54 -11.70
N ALA A 112 9.65 -4.27 -11.36
CA ALA A 112 8.80 -3.38 -12.14
C ALA A 112 9.37 -1.95 -12.14
N ASN A 113 9.35 -1.29 -13.29
CA ASN A 113 9.70 0.12 -13.40
C ASN A 113 8.57 0.97 -12.78
N LEU A 114 8.86 1.64 -11.66
CA LEU A 114 7.88 2.45 -10.95
C LEU A 114 7.45 3.70 -11.74
N ASP A 115 8.32 4.28 -12.56
CA ASP A 115 7.93 5.40 -13.44
C ASP A 115 6.86 4.97 -14.46
N PHE A 116 6.90 3.72 -14.91
CA PHE A 116 5.88 3.16 -15.79
C PHE A 116 4.60 2.79 -15.03
N THR A 117 4.72 2.13 -13.88
CA THR A 117 3.54 1.62 -13.15
C THR A 117 2.72 2.72 -12.48
N LEU A 118 3.32 3.88 -12.21
CA LEU A 118 2.68 4.99 -11.50
C LEU A 118 2.34 6.20 -12.40
N LYS A 119 2.65 6.13 -13.69
CA LYS A 119 2.60 7.28 -14.62
C LYS A 119 1.26 8.03 -14.64
N ASP A 120 0.16 7.32 -14.43
CA ASP A 120 -1.20 7.84 -14.51
C ASP A 120 -1.84 8.10 -13.13
N SER A 121 -1.08 7.90 -12.02
CA SER A 121 -1.61 7.89 -10.65
C SER A 121 -1.24 9.14 -9.82
N LYS A 122 -1.04 10.28 -10.49
CA LYS A 122 -0.61 11.52 -9.81
C LYS A 122 -1.62 12.01 -8.76
N LYS A 123 -2.91 11.94 -9.07
CA LYS A 123 -3.97 12.45 -8.20
C LYS A 123 -4.07 11.60 -6.93
N GLU A 124 -4.04 10.29 -7.09
CA GLU A 124 -4.10 9.32 -6.00
C GLU A 124 -2.87 9.44 -5.10
N ILE A 125 -1.68 9.49 -5.67
CA ILE A 125 -0.44 9.68 -4.90
C ILE A 125 -0.46 11.01 -4.14
N GLN A 126 -0.89 12.11 -4.77
CA GLN A 126 -0.97 13.40 -4.08
C GLN A 126 -1.99 13.38 -2.92
N ALA A 127 -3.15 12.76 -3.12
CA ALA A 127 -4.16 12.63 -2.07
C ALA A 127 -3.63 11.81 -0.88
N ALA A 128 -3.02 10.65 -1.15
CA ALA A 128 -2.41 9.82 -0.13
C ALA A 128 -1.31 10.54 0.64
N VAL A 129 -0.37 11.18 -0.08
CA VAL A 129 0.74 11.92 0.54
C VAL A 129 0.21 13.06 1.40
N SER A 130 -0.72 13.88 0.89
CA SER A 130 -1.26 15.02 1.65
C SER A 130 -2.00 14.59 2.92
N THR A 131 -2.59 13.41 2.91
CA THR A 131 -3.26 12.81 4.08
C THR A 131 -2.25 12.27 5.08
N LEU A 132 -1.25 11.53 4.60
CA LEU A 132 -0.21 10.92 5.43
C LEU A 132 0.73 11.96 6.07
N ASP A 133 0.99 13.07 5.39
CA ASP A 133 1.78 14.19 5.91
C ASP A 133 1.20 14.77 7.20
N LYS A 134 -0.12 14.74 7.36
CA LYS A 134 -0.79 15.17 8.60
C LYS A 134 -0.54 14.22 9.79
N LEU A 135 -0.21 12.95 9.52
CA LEU A 135 -0.06 11.91 10.56
C LEU A 135 1.36 11.79 11.11
N THR A 136 2.34 12.48 10.56
CA THR A 136 3.73 12.47 11.04
C THR A 136 4.12 13.80 11.70
N THR A 137 5.03 13.74 12.66
CA THR A 137 5.65 14.94 13.23
C THR A 137 6.82 15.46 12.38
N GLY A 138 7.31 14.65 11.44
CA GLY A 138 8.43 14.97 10.56
C GLY A 138 8.02 15.17 9.13
N LYS A 139 8.67 14.49 8.20
CA LYS A 139 8.49 14.65 6.75
C LYS A 139 8.09 13.33 6.08
N VAL A 140 7.46 13.45 4.92
CA VAL A 140 7.29 12.34 3.97
C VAL A 140 8.49 12.34 3.03
N ASN A 141 9.36 11.35 3.17
CA ASN A 141 10.63 11.23 2.45
C ASN A 141 10.50 10.23 1.31
N VAL A 142 10.90 10.60 0.10
CA VAL A 142 10.77 9.76 -1.08
C VAL A 142 12.11 9.62 -1.78
N SER A 143 12.56 8.40 -2.03
CA SER A 143 13.71 8.16 -2.92
C SER A 143 13.25 8.06 -4.37
N VAL A 144 13.98 8.68 -5.28
CA VAL A 144 13.79 8.55 -6.72
C VAL A 144 15.14 8.32 -7.37
N GLU A 145 15.18 7.60 -8.49
CA GLU A 145 16.42 7.50 -9.25
C GLU A 145 16.82 8.88 -9.81
N LYS A 146 18.09 9.20 -9.72
CA LYS A 146 18.62 10.53 -10.08
C LYS A 146 18.22 10.98 -11.49
N THR A 147 18.21 10.06 -12.45
CA THR A 147 17.94 10.34 -13.86
C THR A 147 16.50 10.07 -14.29
N SER A 148 15.65 9.52 -13.39
CA SER A 148 14.27 9.17 -13.72
C SER A 148 13.36 10.39 -13.84
N LYS A 149 12.29 10.19 -14.64
CA LYS A 149 11.16 11.15 -14.76
C LYS A 149 10.05 10.77 -13.79
N SER A 150 10.40 10.39 -12.57
CA SER A 150 9.46 9.91 -11.59
C SER A 150 8.32 10.91 -11.34
N ILE A 151 7.10 10.39 -11.27
CA ILE A 151 5.89 11.14 -10.93
C ILE A 151 6.03 11.86 -9.59
N PHE A 152 6.82 11.33 -8.67
CA PHE A 152 7.07 11.93 -7.36
C PHE A 152 7.70 13.33 -7.46
N ARG A 153 8.39 13.67 -8.56
CA ARG A 153 8.94 15.02 -8.76
C ARG A 153 7.86 16.10 -8.93
N GLU A 154 6.63 15.68 -9.18
CA GLU A 154 5.47 16.57 -9.34
C GLU A 154 4.54 16.57 -8.12
N ILE A 155 4.83 15.77 -7.09
CA ILE A 155 4.05 15.67 -5.87
C ILE A 155 4.52 16.72 -4.87
N LYS A 156 3.57 17.34 -4.18
CA LYS A 156 3.82 18.33 -3.13
C LYS A 156 3.85 17.67 -1.76
N ASN A 157 4.43 18.36 -0.79
CA ASN A 157 4.55 17.93 0.62
C ASN A 157 5.40 16.69 0.80
N ILE A 158 6.46 16.54 -0.01
CA ILE A 158 7.45 15.48 0.13
C ILE A 158 8.87 16.06 0.05
N GLU A 159 9.81 15.38 0.69
CA GLU A 159 11.25 15.60 0.52
C GLU A 159 11.80 14.54 -0.44
N ILE A 160 12.42 14.98 -1.54
CA ILE A 160 12.92 14.08 -2.58
C ILE A 160 14.41 13.84 -2.41
N TYR A 161 14.79 12.58 -2.33
CA TYR A 161 16.18 12.12 -2.28
C TYR A 161 16.56 11.41 -3.57
N ASN A 162 17.49 12.01 -4.31
CA ASN A 162 18.01 11.40 -5.51
C ASN A 162 18.98 10.27 -5.13
N VAL A 163 18.66 9.05 -5.56
CA VAL A 163 19.48 7.86 -5.33
C VAL A 163 20.05 7.33 -6.63
N SER A 164 21.19 6.67 -6.55
CA SER A 164 21.83 5.99 -7.66
C SER A 164 22.73 4.88 -7.12
N GLY A 165 23.07 3.94 -7.99
CA GLY A 165 24.00 2.85 -7.65
C GLY A 165 23.32 1.48 -7.68
N PRO A 166 24.09 0.41 -7.39
CA PRO A 166 23.60 -0.95 -7.41
C PRO A 166 22.62 -1.21 -6.27
N HIS A 167 21.97 -2.37 -6.34
CA HIS A 167 21.20 -2.87 -5.20
C HIS A 167 22.09 -2.94 -3.94
N PRO A 168 21.63 -2.49 -2.75
CA PRO A 168 20.26 -2.14 -2.35
C PRO A 168 19.93 -0.63 -2.34
N SER A 169 20.48 0.17 -3.25
CA SER A 169 20.29 1.64 -3.25
C SER A 169 18.81 2.06 -3.24
N GLY A 170 17.93 1.27 -3.86
CA GLY A 170 16.46 1.51 -3.90
C GLY A 170 15.69 0.98 -2.70
N ASN A 171 16.33 0.31 -1.75
CA ASN A 171 15.61 -0.19 -0.58
C ASN A 171 15.26 0.92 0.39
N VAL A 172 14.02 0.92 0.89
CA VAL A 172 13.55 1.93 1.86
C VAL A 172 14.39 1.96 3.14
N GLY A 173 14.89 0.80 3.60
CA GLY A 173 15.80 0.74 4.75
C GLY A 173 17.13 1.48 4.52
N THR A 174 17.65 1.47 3.29
CA THR A 174 18.84 2.25 2.92
C THR A 174 18.54 3.76 2.97
N LEU A 175 17.36 4.17 2.50
CA LEU A 175 16.91 5.55 2.58
C LEU A 175 16.78 6.01 4.05
N ILE A 176 16.10 5.23 4.88
CA ILE A 176 15.92 5.52 6.31
C ILE A 176 17.27 5.72 6.98
N ASN A 177 18.21 4.78 6.79
CA ASN A 177 19.53 4.85 7.43
C ASN A 177 20.34 6.09 7.01
N ARG A 178 20.13 6.61 5.81
CA ARG A 178 20.87 7.77 5.29
C ARG A 178 20.25 9.11 5.63
N VAL A 179 18.93 9.15 5.74
CA VAL A 179 18.17 10.40 5.90
C VAL A 179 17.82 10.68 7.35
N ASP A 180 17.22 9.71 8.01
CA ASP A 180 16.74 9.86 9.40
C ASP A 180 16.72 8.48 10.09
N PRO A 181 17.88 8.01 10.55
CA PRO A 181 18.03 6.70 11.18
C PRO A 181 17.11 6.52 12.38
N VAL A 182 16.56 5.32 12.53
CA VAL A 182 15.70 4.94 13.66
C VAL A 182 16.57 4.61 14.87
N ASN A 183 16.46 5.40 15.93
CA ASN A 183 17.11 5.16 17.20
C ASN A 183 16.22 4.35 18.17
N LYS A 184 16.78 3.95 19.31
CA LYS A 184 16.02 3.22 20.33
C LYS A 184 14.79 4.00 20.79
N GLY A 185 13.63 3.39 20.68
CA GLY A 185 12.34 3.99 21.05
C GLY A 185 11.68 4.84 19.96
N GLU A 186 12.33 5.05 18.83
CA GLU A 186 11.74 5.73 17.67
C GLU A 186 11.08 4.75 16.71
N THR A 187 10.10 5.25 15.97
CA THR A 187 9.47 4.53 14.86
C THR A 187 9.34 5.44 13.64
N VAL A 188 9.49 4.86 12.47
CA VAL A 188 9.15 5.50 11.19
C VAL A 188 8.19 4.61 10.43
N TRP A 189 7.35 5.20 9.59
CA TRP A 189 6.46 4.42 8.75
C TRP A 189 7.02 4.27 7.35
N THR A 190 6.67 3.15 6.72
CA THR A 190 7.00 2.87 5.33
C THR A 190 5.77 2.44 4.57
N ILE A 191 5.62 2.91 3.34
CA ILE A 191 4.50 2.58 2.46
C ILE A 191 5.07 2.32 1.07
N SER A 192 4.59 1.28 0.39
CA SER A 192 5.01 1.03 -0.99
C SER A 192 4.39 2.07 -1.94
N ALA A 193 5.08 2.36 -3.03
CA ALA A 193 4.62 3.34 -4.00
C ALA A 193 3.27 2.97 -4.65
N GLN A 194 3.00 1.67 -4.86
CA GLN A 194 1.71 1.23 -5.40
C GLN A 194 0.59 1.21 -4.33
N ASP A 195 0.94 1.03 -3.03
CA ASP A 195 -0.03 1.12 -1.95
C ASP A 195 -0.56 2.54 -1.78
N LEU A 196 0.27 3.56 -2.05
CA LEU A 196 -0.19 4.95 -2.09
C LEU A 196 -1.31 5.17 -3.10
N VAL A 197 -1.27 4.48 -4.24
CA VAL A 197 -2.32 4.59 -5.26
C VAL A 197 -3.63 4.04 -4.71
N ILE A 198 -3.60 2.89 -4.03
CA ILE A 198 -4.79 2.28 -3.41
C ILE A 198 -5.36 3.20 -2.32
N ILE A 199 -4.49 3.69 -1.43
CA ILE A 199 -4.88 4.62 -0.35
C ILE A 199 -5.47 5.90 -0.95
N GLY A 200 -4.83 6.46 -1.96
CA GLY A 200 -5.30 7.69 -2.60
C GLY A 200 -6.61 7.52 -3.36
N ASN A 201 -6.79 6.38 -4.05
CA ASN A 201 -8.06 6.06 -4.68
C ASN A 201 -9.18 5.99 -3.62
N MET A 202 -8.95 5.27 -2.52
CA MET A 202 -9.90 5.18 -1.42
C MET A 202 -10.27 6.56 -0.86
N ILE A 203 -9.31 7.45 -0.67
CA ILE A 203 -9.53 8.82 -0.17
C ILE A 203 -10.40 9.62 -1.14
N LEU A 204 -10.18 9.48 -2.45
CA LEU A 204 -10.83 10.29 -3.48
C LEU A 204 -12.20 9.77 -3.90
N THR A 205 -12.43 8.46 -3.83
CA THR A 205 -13.64 7.82 -4.40
C THR A 205 -14.46 7.04 -3.37
N GLY A 206 -13.89 6.74 -2.20
CA GLY A 206 -14.50 5.83 -1.24
C GLY A 206 -14.52 4.37 -1.67
N GLU A 207 -13.81 4.00 -2.75
CA GLU A 207 -13.78 2.66 -3.31
C GLU A 207 -12.43 1.99 -3.09
N PHE A 208 -12.42 0.75 -2.58
CA PHE A 208 -11.22 -0.04 -2.37
C PHE A 208 -10.80 -0.73 -3.67
N ASN A 209 -10.08 -0.03 -4.52
CA ASN A 209 -9.53 -0.61 -5.76
C ASN A 209 -8.16 -1.23 -5.49
N ALA A 210 -8.11 -2.55 -5.38
CA ALA A 210 -6.89 -3.33 -5.10
C ALA A 210 -6.07 -3.69 -6.36
N GLU A 211 -6.26 -2.99 -7.47
CA GLU A 211 -5.50 -3.21 -8.70
C GLU A 211 -4.04 -2.81 -8.52
N ARG A 212 -3.13 -3.63 -9.05
CA ARG A 212 -1.69 -3.36 -9.12
C ARG A 212 -1.16 -3.70 -10.50
N ILE A 213 -0.06 -3.04 -10.87
CA ILE A 213 0.71 -3.37 -12.06
C ILE A 213 1.90 -4.22 -11.65
N LEU A 214 1.93 -5.45 -12.15
CA LEU A 214 2.99 -6.43 -11.89
C LEU A 214 3.87 -6.59 -13.12
N SER A 215 5.16 -6.86 -12.92
CA SER A 215 6.10 -7.25 -13.97
C SER A 215 6.28 -8.77 -13.93
N LEU A 216 5.97 -9.43 -15.02
CA LEU A 216 6.33 -10.83 -15.24
C LEU A 216 7.62 -10.87 -16.06
N SER A 217 8.72 -11.26 -15.43
CA SER A 217 10.06 -11.30 -16.03
C SER A 217 10.88 -12.43 -15.42
N GLY A 218 11.93 -12.84 -16.10
CA GLY A 218 12.83 -13.91 -15.67
C GLY A 218 13.29 -14.77 -16.83
N SER A 219 14.32 -15.58 -16.62
CA SER A 219 14.95 -16.41 -17.65
C SER A 219 14.01 -17.46 -18.25
N SER A 220 13.02 -17.93 -17.51
CA SER A 220 12.04 -18.90 -17.96
C SER A 220 10.80 -18.27 -18.60
N ILE A 221 10.70 -16.95 -18.67
CA ILE A 221 9.56 -16.24 -19.23
C ILE A 221 9.79 -15.96 -20.71
N GLN A 222 9.01 -16.59 -21.56
CA GLN A 222 9.13 -16.43 -23.01
C GLN A 222 8.75 -15.01 -23.49
N LYS A 223 7.77 -14.37 -22.85
CA LYS A 223 7.27 -13.04 -23.22
C LYS A 223 7.18 -12.16 -21.97
N PRO A 224 8.26 -11.51 -21.54
CA PRO A 224 8.23 -10.56 -20.42
C PRO A 224 7.24 -9.44 -20.71
N ARG A 225 6.41 -9.09 -19.71
CA ARG A 225 5.39 -8.03 -19.85
C ARG A 225 4.87 -7.56 -18.50
N TYR A 226 4.17 -6.44 -18.52
CA TYR A 226 3.39 -5.95 -17.39
C TYR A 226 1.96 -6.45 -17.45
N PHE A 227 1.37 -6.67 -16.27
CA PHE A 227 -0.03 -7.03 -16.09
C PHE A 227 -0.68 -6.12 -15.09
N LYS A 228 -1.95 -5.86 -15.30
CA LYS A 228 -2.85 -5.44 -14.23
C LYS A 228 -3.38 -6.67 -13.54
N ALA A 229 -3.29 -6.70 -12.22
CA ALA A 229 -3.77 -7.78 -11.38
C ALA A 229 -4.35 -7.23 -10.10
N ILE A 230 -5.32 -7.93 -9.54
CA ILE A 230 -5.88 -7.59 -8.23
C ILE A 230 -5.07 -8.31 -7.14
N ILE A 231 -4.83 -7.66 -6.02
CA ILE A 231 -4.14 -8.25 -4.87
C ILE A 231 -4.83 -9.56 -4.48
N GLY A 232 -4.04 -10.63 -4.31
CA GLY A 232 -4.54 -11.94 -3.91
C GLY A 232 -5.06 -12.81 -5.06
N CYS A 233 -5.00 -12.34 -6.32
CA CYS A 233 -5.35 -13.19 -7.46
C CYS A 233 -4.45 -14.44 -7.50
N GLU A 234 -5.05 -15.58 -7.83
CA GLU A 234 -4.31 -16.81 -8.07
C GLU A 234 -3.53 -16.69 -9.38
N ILE A 235 -2.24 -17.03 -9.31
CA ILE A 235 -1.41 -17.14 -10.51
C ILE A 235 -1.55 -18.59 -10.99
N ALA A 236 -2.43 -18.81 -11.96
CA ALA A 236 -2.60 -20.12 -12.56
C ALA A 236 -1.31 -20.53 -13.29
N SER A 237 -0.92 -21.77 -13.10
CA SER A 237 0.20 -22.43 -13.79
C SER A 237 -0.16 -22.79 -15.23
#